data_e86da718c648fbf55f56876e35ed09a5
#
_entry.id   e86da718c648fbf55f56876e35ed09a5
#
_cell.length_a   1.000
_cell.length_b   1.000
_cell.length_c   1.000
_cell.angle_alpha   90.00
_cell.angle_beta   90.00
_cell.angle_gamma   90.00
#
_symmetry.space_group_name_H-M   'P 1'
#
loop_
_entity.id
_entity.type
_entity.pdbx_description
1 polymer ?
#
loop_
_entity_poly.entity_id
_entity_poly.type
_entity_poly.pdbx_seq_one_letter_code
_entity_poly.pdbx_strand_id
1 'polypeptide(L)'
;IDPWFLDQFLQLVEFEDELLAVESLESMTAEMMQRTKELGYSDPQLAYVFYGVVSTETILSVRKHRKRKGIEPVYKLVDTCAAEFEAITPYYYSTYERPLVQLGAGEVLDDEIRVSDSPKVVILGGGPNRIGQGIEFDYCCCQAAFAANEMNFESVMINSNPETVS
;
A
#
# COMPACT_ATOMS: atom_id res chain seq x y z
N ILE A 1 -14.47 22.04 10.98
CA ILE A 1 -13.55 21.34 10.03
C ILE A 1 -13.26 22.32 8.92
N ASP A 2 -11.99 22.46 8.56
CA ASP A 2 -11.60 23.36 7.46
C ASP A 2 -12.22 22.86 6.14
N PRO A 3 -12.80 23.77 5.33
CA PRO A 3 -13.41 23.42 4.04
C PRO A 3 -12.51 22.63 3.10
N TRP A 4 -11.19 22.83 3.17
CA TRP A 4 -10.23 22.09 2.38
C TRP A 4 -10.34 20.57 2.59
N PHE A 5 -10.53 20.11 3.84
CA PHE A 5 -10.72 18.68 4.11
C PHE A 5 -12.04 18.16 3.55
N LEU A 6 -13.09 19.01 3.56
CA LEU A 6 -14.38 18.63 2.99
C LEU A 6 -14.30 18.46 1.48
N ASP A 7 -13.53 19.32 0.81
CA ASP A 7 -13.28 19.20 -0.63
C ASP A 7 -12.53 17.90 -0.98
N GLN A 8 -11.61 17.45 -0.12
CA GLN A 8 -10.93 16.15 -0.32
C GLN A 8 -11.92 14.99 -0.17
N PHE A 9 -12.83 15.05 0.79
CA PHE A 9 -13.89 14.04 0.90
C PHE A 9 -14.87 14.09 -0.27
N LEU A 10 -15.20 15.27 -0.75
CA LEU A 10 -16.10 15.41 -1.90
C LEU A 10 -15.53 14.72 -3.15
N GLN A 11 -14.23 14.84 -3.41
CA GLN A 11 -13.57 14.13 -4.50
C GLN A 11 -13.75 12.60 -4.43
N LEU A 12 -13.71 12.02 -3.20
CA LEU A 12 -13.94 10.59 -3.03
C LEU A 12 -15.40 10.22 -3.31
N VAL A 13 -16.35 11.05 -2.86
CA VAL A 13 -17.79 10.83 -3.10
C VAL A 13 -18.12 10.91 -4.59
N GLU A 14 -17.63 11.95 -5.27
CA GLU A 14 -17.83 12.13 -6.72
C GLU A 14 -17.21 10.97 -7.51
N PHE A 15 -16.03 10.51 -7.10
CA PHE A 15 -15.39 9.38 -7.73
C PHE A 15 -16.13 8.06 -7.49
N GLU A 16 -16.77 7.88 -6.31
CA GLU A 16 -17.61 6.71 -6.06
C GLU A 16 -18.79 6.64 -7.03
N ASP A 17 -19.40 7.77 -7.37
CA ASP A 17 -20.45 7.82 -8.37
C ASP A 17 -19.93 7.43 -9.76
N GLU A 18 -18.74 7.91 -10.14
CA GLU A 18 -18.07 7.49 -11.39
C GLU A 18 -17.80 5.97 -11.40
N LEU A 19 -17.33 5.43 -10.27
CA LEU A 19 -17.03 4.00 -10.11
C LEU A 19 -18.28 3.13 -10.20
N LEU A 20 -19.38 3.55 -9.56
CA LEU A 20 -20.66 2.86 -9.59
C LEU A 20 -21.32 2.88 -10.98
N ALA A 21 -20.98 3.83 -11.83
CA ALA A 21 -21.43 3.90 -13.22
C ALA A 21 -20.72 2.90 -14.14
N VAL A 22 -19.65 2.24 -13.68
CA VAL A 22 -18.95 1.21 -14.46
C VAL A 22 -19.75 -0.09 -14.43
N GLU A 23 -20.15 -0.61 -15.58
CA GLU A 23 -21.06 -1.75 -15.70
C GLU A 23 -20.48 -3.06 -15.13
N SER A 24 -19.17 -3.28 -15.28
CA SER A 24 -18.50 -4.50 -14.82
C SER A 24 -17.01 -4.26 -14.57
N LEU A 25 -16.39 -5.15 -13.80
CA LEU A 25 -14.94 -5.13 -13.58
C LEU A 25 -14.16 -5.25 -14.90
N GLU A 26 -14.67 -6.02 -15.84
CA GLU A 26 -14.05 -6.26 -17.15
C GLU A 26 -14.07 -4.99 -18.04
N SER A 27 -15.11 -4.18 -17.95
CA SER A 27 -15.23 -2.92 -18.70
C SER A 27 -14.41 -1.78 -18.08
N MET A 28 -13.95 -1.94 -16.85
CA MET A 28 -13.14 -0.94 -16.17
C MET A 28 -11.80 -0.72 -16.89
N THR A 29 -11.51 0.50 -17.31
CA THR A 29 -10.25 0.83 -18.02
C THR A 29 -9.04 0.75 -17.09
N ALA A 30 -7.83 0.65 -17.66
CA ALA A 30 -6.59 0.67 -16.88
C ALA A 30 -6.44 2.01 -16.12
N GLU A 31 -6.77 3.12 -16.78
CA GLU A 31 -6.71 4.45 -16.17
C GLU A 31 -7.68 4.59 -14.99
N MET A 32 -8.92 4.13 -15.16
CA MET A 32 -9.91 4.14 -14.08
C MET A 32 -9.46 3.26 -12.91
N MET A 33 -8.91 2.08 -13.17
CA MET A 33 -8.37 1.20 -12.14
C MET A 33 -7.18 1.84 -11.42
N GLN A 34 -6.28 2.49 -12.14
CA GLN A 34 -5.13 3.21 -11.57
C GLN A 34 -5.62 4.32 -10.63
N ARG A 35 -6.53 5.18 -11.10
CA ARG A 35 -7.11 6.27 -10.30
C ARG A 35 -7.84 5.74 -9.06
N THR A 36 -8.55 4.62 -9.19
CA THR A 36 -9.22 3.94 -8.08
C THR A 36 -8.22 3.54 -6.99
N LYS A 37 -7.07 3.00 -7.38
CA LYS A 37 -6.04 2.60 -6.43
C LYS A 37 -5.29 3.80 -5.83
N GLU A 38 -5.04 4.85 -6.60
CA GLU A 38 -4.47 6.12 -6.11
C GLU A 38 -5.36 6.78 -5.06
N LEU A 39 -6.68 6.72 -5.20
CA LEU A 39 -7.65 7.22 -4.25
C LEU A 39 -7.86 6.31 -3.01
N GLY A 40 -7.16 5.16 -2.95
CA GLY A 40 -7.14 4.29 -1.78
C GLY A 40 -8.21 3.20 -1.73
N TYR A 41 -9.00 3.01 -2.78
CA TYR A 41 -9.97 1.91 -2.81
C TYR A 41 -9.28 0.55 -2.78
N SER A 42 -9.66 -0.27 -1.81
CA SER A 42 -9.10 -1.61 -1.64
C SER A 42 -9.71 -2.63 -2.61
N ASP A 43 -8.99 -3.73 -2.86
CA ASP A 43 -9.54 -4.82 -3.66
C ASP A 43 -10.84 -5.43 -3.04
N PRO A 44 -11.01 -5.52 -1.70
CA PRO A 44 -12.29 -5.87 -1.08
C PRO A 44 -13.44 -4.88 -1.36
N GLN A 45 -13.18 -3.56 -1.37
CA GLN A 45 -14.21 -2.57 -1.71
C GLN A 45 -14.65 -2.72 -3.17
N LEU A 46 -13.71 -2.91 -4.08
CA LEU A 46 -14.03 -3.19 -5.49
C LEU A 46 -14.79 -4.51 -5.67
N ALA A 47 -14.44 -5.54 -4.89
CA ALA A 47 -15.19 -6.79 -4.89
C ALA A 47 -16.65 -6.56 -4.47
N TYR A 48 -16.89 -5.72 -3.48
CA TYR A 48 -18.24 -5.36 -3.08
C TYR A 48 -18.99 -4.58 -4.18
N VAL A 49 -18.35 -3.60 -4.78
CA VAL A 49 -18.94 -2.77 -5.84
C VAL A 49 -19.37 -3.63 -7.04
N PHE A 50 -18.51 -4.51 -7.53
CA PHE A 50 -18.77 -5.26 -8.77
C PHE A 50 -19.50 -6.60 -8.58
N TYR A 51 -19.38 -7.22 -7.41
CA TYR A 51 -19.97 -8.54 -7.16
C TYR A 51 -21.03 -8.54 -6.05
N GLY A 52 -21.17 -7.44 -5.30
CA GLY A 52 -22.10 -7.34 -4.16
C GLY A 52 -21.71 -8.20 -2.97
N VAL A 53 -20.57 -8.91 -3.02
CA VAL A 53 -20.10 -9.80 -1.98
C VAL A 53 -18.58 -9.75 -1.85
N VAL A 54 -18.12 -9.76 -0.60
CA VAL A 54 -16.70 -9.80 -0.27
C VAL A 54 -16.34 -11.22 0.15
N SER A 55 -15.63 -11.92 -0.72
CA SER A 55 -15.10 -13.26 -0.47
C SER A 55 -13.65 -13.34 -0.98
N THR A 56 -12.93 -14.35 -0.55
CA THR A 56 -11.57 -14.60 -1.06
C THR A 56 -11.56 -14.70 -2.59
N GLU A 57 -12.57 -15.34 -3.18
CA GLU A 57 -12.68 -15.52 -4.61
C GLU A 57 -12.87 -14.19 -5.35
N THR A 58 -13.82 -13.35 -4.88
CA THR A 58 -14.10 -12.05 -5.51
C THR A 58 -12.93 -11.08 -5.35
N ILE A 59 -12.27 -11.05 -4.19
CA ILE A 59 -11.06 -10.27 -3.96
C ILE A 59 -9.93 -10.70 -4.91
N LEU A 60 -9.70 -12.01 -5.04
CA LEU A 60 -8.67 -12.53 -5.95
C LEU A 60 -9.01 -12.26 -7.42
N SER A 61 -10.29 -12.22 -7.80
CA SER A 61 -10.72 -11.82 -9.14
C SER A 61 -10.34 -10.37 -9.44
N VAL A 62 -10.65 -9.44 -8.54
CA VAL A 62 -10.25 -8.03 -8.64
C VAL A 62 -8.73 -7.91 -8.74
N ARG A 63 -7.99 -8.59 -7.84
CA ARG A 63 -6.52 -8.56 -7.83
C ARG A 63 -5.93 -9.07 -9.15
N LYS A 64 -6.42 -10.17 -9.68
CA LYS A 64 -5.97 -10.71 -10.98
C LYS A 64 -6.26 -9.76 -12.12
N HIS A 65 -7.44 -9.12 -12.11
CA HIS A 65 -7.82 -8.15 -13.14
C HIS A 65 -6.89 -6.94 -13.11
N ARG A 66 -6.65 -6.36 -11.93
CA ARG A 66 -5.73 -5.24 -11.72
C ARG A 66 -4.31 -5.56 -12.19
N LYS A 67 -3.78 -6.72 -11.79
CA LYS A 67 -2.43 -7.16 -12.20
C LYS A 67 -2.30 -7.37 -13.69
N ARG A 68 -3.32 -7.91 -14.36
CA ARG A 68 -3.33 -8.04 -15.83
C ARG A 68 -3.27 -6.70 -16.56
N LYS A 69 -3.72 -5.63 -15.91
CA LYS A 69 -3.61 -4.25 -16.42
C LYS A 69 -2.29 -3.58 -16.06
N GLY A 70 -1.35 -4.31 -15.41
CA GLY A 70 -0.05 -3.78 -14.98
C GLY A 70 -0.12 -2.84 -13.79
N ILE A 71 -1.24 -2.79 -13.06
CA ILE A 71 -1.43 -1.89 -11.93
C ILE A 71 -1.02 -2.61 -10.66
N GLU A 72 0.18 -2.31 -10.19
CA GLU A 72 0.78 -2.85 -8.97
C GLU A 72 1.31 -1.71 -8.10
N PRO A 73 1.33 -1.89 -6.79
CA PRO A 73 1.91 -0.91 -5.89
C PRO A 73 3.43 -0.89 -6.06
N VAL A 74 4.02 0.24 -5.78
CA VAL A 74 5.45 0.43 -5.58
C VAL A 74 5.75 0.71 -4.12
N TYR A 75 7.01 0.58 -3.73
CA TYR A 75 7.47 0.90 -2.38
C TYR A 75 8.42 2.08 -2.45
N LYS A 76 8.18 3.05 -1.58
CA LYS A 76 8.98 4.26 -1.48
C LYS A 76 9.69 4.32 -0.14
N LEU A 77 10.91 4.77 -0.16
CA LEU A 77 11.69 5.00 1.05
C LEU A 77 11.12 6.22 1.80
N VAL A 78 10.99 6.10 3.12
CA VAL A 78 10.60 7.24 3.95
C VAL A 78 11.81 8.17 4.10
N ASP A 79 11.69 9.38 3.59
CA ASP A 79 12.72 10.41 3.78
C ASP A 79 12.60 11.01 5.19
N THR A 80 13.57 10.69 6.04
CA THR A 80 13.67 11.20 7.42
C THR A 80 14.60 12.40 7.54
N CYS A 81 15.19 12.83 6.42
CA CYS A 81 16.21 13.89 6.39
C CYS A 81 15.73 15.17 5.68
N ALA A 82 14.44 15.29 5.36
CA ALA A 82 13.85 16.43 4.67
C ALA A 82 14.58 16.80 3.35
N ALA A 83 15.09 15.83 2.64
CA ALA A 83 15.90 15.94 1.42
C ALA A 83 17.23 16.73 1.59
N GLU A 84 17.66 17.00 2.81
CA GLU A 84 18.98 17.62 3.06
C GLU A 84 20.12 16.62 2.86
N PHE A 85 19.87 15.34 3.12
CA PHE A 85 20.80 14.22 2.92
C PHE A 85 20.05 13.02 2.38
N GLU A 86 20.76 12.09 1.73
CA GLU A 86 20.20 10.82 1.34
C GLU A 86 19.71 10.05 2.59
N ALA A 87 18.43 9.73 2.64
CA ALA A 87 17.85 8.96 3.73
C ALA A 87 18.33 7.51 3.66
N ILE A 88 19.02 7.06 4.70
CA ILE A 88 19.42 5.65 4.88
C ILE A 88 18.55 5.07 5.98
N THR A 89 17.30 4.79 5.66
CA THR A 89 16.36 4.20 6.60
C THR A 89 15.83 2.88 6.07
N PRO A 90 15.50 1.92 6.96
CA PRO A 90 14.84 0.68 6.55
C PRO A 90 13.33 0.84 6.43
N TYR A 91 12.79 2.06 6.38
CA TYR A 91 11.36 2.34 6.39
C TYR A 91 10.84 2.61 4.98
N TYR A 92 9.82 1.84 4.61
CA TYR A 92 9.14 1.97 3.33
C TYR A 92 7.65 2.15 3.54
N TYR A 93 6.98 2.81 2.59
CA TYR A 93 5.54 2.79 2.46
C TYR A 93 5.14 2.29 1.08
N SER A 94 3.96 1.68 0.99
CA SER A 94 3.42 1.19 -0.28
C SER A 94 2.42 2.20 -0.83
N THR A 95 2.54 2.50 -2.12
CA THR A 95 1.65 3.43 -2.81
C THR A 95 1.38 2.97 -4.25
N TYR A 96 0.33 3.50 -4.86
CA TYR A 96 0.07 3.35 -6.29
C TYR A 96 0.45 4.64 -6.98
N GLU A 97 1.49 4.60 -7.80
CA GLU A 97 1.98 5.73 -8.56
C GLU A 97 1.92 5.45 -10.06
N ARG A 98 1.83 6.51 -10.84
CA ARG A 98 1.94 6.40 -12.30
C ARG A 98 3.39 6.17 -12.70
N PRO A 99 3.63 5.38 -13.77
CA PRO A 99 4.97 5.22 -14.28
C PRO A 99 5.61 6.57 -14.64
N LEU A 100 6.88 6.71 -14.31
CA LEU A 100 7.69 7.86 -14.75
C LEU A 100 8.22 7.63 -16.16
N VAL A 101 8.30 8.67 -16.95
CA VAL A 101 8.98 8.63 -18.25
C VAL A 101 10.48 8.85 -18.04
N GLN A 102 11.24 7.79 -18.15
CA GLN A 102 12.70 7.83 -18.06
C GLN A 102 13.33 7.92 -19.46
N LEU A 103 14.26 8.89 -19.65
CA LEU A 103 14.98 9.05 -20.90
C LEU A 103 15.76 7.78 -21.25
N GLY A 104 15.44 7.18 -22.39
CA GLY A 104 16.07 5.97 -22.89
C GLY A 104 15.48 4.64 -22.43
N ALA A 105 14.60 4.64 -21.44
CA ALA A 105 13.94 3.43 -20.92
C ALA A 105 12.42 3.43 -21.11
N GLY A 106 11.81 4.55 -21.49
CA GLY A 106 10.37 4.69 -21.60
C GLY A 106 9.67 4.86 -20.26
N GLU A 107 8.46 4.29 -20.09
CA GLU A 107 7.73 4.32 -18.84
C GLU A 107 8.29 3.26 -17.88
N VAL A 108 8.68 3.69 -16.68
CA VAL A 108 9.23 2.85 -15.62
C VAL A 108 8.50 3.14 -14.31
N LEU A 109 8.12 2.08 -13.60
CA LEU A 109 7.65 2.22 -12.22
C LEU A 109 8.85 2.51 -11.31
N ASP A 110 8.77 3.61 -10.58
CA ASP A 110 9.81 4.03 -9.65
C ASP A 110 9.64 3.32 -8.29
N ASP A 111 10.18 2.10 -8.22
CA ASP A 111 10.17 1.27 -7.02
C ASP A 111 11.53 1.34 -6.33
N GLU A 112 11.56 1.87 -5.12
CA GLU A 112 12.78 2.08 -4.34
C GLU A 112 13.12 0.91 -3.42
N ILE A 113 12.33 -0.17 -3.44
CA ILE A 113 12.56 -1.32 -2.57
C ILE A 113 13.90 -2.01 -2.89
N ARG A 114 14.65 -2.30 -1.85
CA ARG A 114 15.92 -3.03 -1.93
C ARG A 114 15.70 -4.48 -1.48
N VAL A 115 15.46 -5.36 -2.43
CA VAL A 115 15.25 -6.79 -2.15
C VAL A 115 16.60 -7.52 -2.12
N SER A 116 16.85 -8.28 -1.06
CA SER A 116 18.00 -9.19 -0.94
C SER A 116 17.60 -10.62 -1.28
N ASP A 117 18.58 -11.49 -1.53
CA ASP A 117 18.39 -12.93 -1.73
C ASP A 117 18.40 -13.73 -0.40
N SER A 118 18.60 -13.05 0.72
CA SER A 118 18.61 -13.70 2.04
C SER A 118 17.24 -14.31 2.37
N PRO A 119 17.19 -15.42 3.11
CA PRO A 119 15.94 -15.95 3.63
C PRO A 119 15.27 -14.94 4.56
N LYS A 120 13.96 -14.79 4.43
CA LYS A 120 13.19 -13.74 5.10
C LYS A 120 12.09 -14.29 5.98
N VAL A 121 11.85 -13.59 7.08
CA VAL A 121 10.66 -13.77 7.93
C VAL A 121 9.83 -12.49 7.85
N VAL A 122 8.57 -12.61 7.42
CA VAL A 122 7.63 -11.49 7.43
C VAL A 122 6.88 -11.50 8.75
N ILE A 123 6.92 -10.39 9.47
CA ILE A 123 6.23 -10.18 10.74
C ILE A 123 5.08 -9.21 10.49
N LEU A 124 3.85 -9.67 10.75
CA LEU A 124 2.68 -8.81 10.68
C LEU A 124 2.49 -8.13 12.04
N GLY A 125 2.68 -6.82 12.07
CA GLY A 125 2.46 -6.01 13.25
C GLY A 125 1.00 -5.93 13.68
N GLY A 126 0.76 -5.39 14.88
CA GLY A 126 -0.56 -5.33 15.49
C GLY A 126 -1.55 -4.35 14.84
N GLY A 127 -1.12 -3.63 13.81
CA GLY A 127 -1.93 -2.60 13.15
C GLY A 127 -1.93 -1.27 13.92
N PRO A 128 -2.89 -0.36 13.60
CA PRO A 128 -2.94 0.95 14.23
C PRO A 128 -3.23 0.84 15.72
N ASN A 129 -2.36 1.42 16.54
CA ASN A 129 -2.57 1.51 17.97
C ASN A 129 -3.57 2.63 18.28
N ARG A 130 -4.34 2.45 19.35
CA ARG A 130 -5.20 3.51 19.86
C ARG A 130 -4.37 4.50 20.68
N ILE A 131 -4.84 5.72 20.79
CA ILE A 131 -4.25 6.72 21.70
C ILE A 131 -4.19 6.12 23.12
N GLY A 132 -3.01 6.17 23.74
CA GLY A 132 -2.74 5.60 25.05
C GLY A 132 -2.28 4.15 25.07
N GLN A 133 -2.24 3.46 23.93
CA GLN A 133 -1.53 2.19 23.79
C GLN A 133 -0.03 2.46 23.60
N GLY A 134 0.79 1.76 24.34
CA GLY A 134 2.22 1.94 24.34
C GLY A 134 2.98 0.82 23.61
N ILE A 135 4.27 0.80 23.86
CA ILE A 135 5.24 -0.12 23.26
C ILE A 135 4.93 -1.61 23.50
N GLU A 136 4.14 -1.93 24.52
CA GLU A 136 3.77 -3.32 24.87
C GLU A 136 3.07 -4.05 23.72
N PHE A 137 2.39 -3.35 22.84
CA PHE A 137 1.74 -3.95 21.67
C PHE A 137 2.70 -4.25 20.52
N ASP A 138 3.86 -3.62 20.52
CA ASP A 138 4.91 -3.79 19.52
C ASP A 138 6.07 -4.68 20.02
N TYR A 139 6.13 -4.92 21.31
CA TYR A 139 7.21 -5.65 21.95
C TYR A 139 7.42 -7.06 21.35
N CYS A 140 6.34 -7.80 21.15
CA CYS A 140 6.43 -9.14 20.55
C CYS A 140 6.98 -9.10 19.11
N CYS A 141 6.63 -8.09 18.34
CA CYS A 141 7.13 -7.92 16.98
C CYS A 141 8.63 -7.64 16.96
N CYS A 142 9.10 -6.76 17.85
CA CYS A 142 10.52 -6.48 18.01
C CYS A 142 11.31 -7.73 18.44
N GLN A 143 10.81 -8.48 19.42
CA GLN A 143 11.47 -9.73 19.88
C GLN A 143 11.49 -10.79 18.76
N ALA A 144 10.43 -10.90 17.95
CA ALA A 144 10.41 -11.79 16.79
C ALA A 144 11.44 -11.38 15.74
N ALA A 145 11.60 -10.07 15.49
CA ALA A 145 12.62 -9.56 14.58
C ALA A 145 14.04 -9.85 15.08
N PHE A 146 14.31 -9.66 16.37
CA PHE A 146 15.62 -10.00 16.95
C PHE A 146 15.93 -11.50 16.85
N ALA A 147 14.97 -12.35 17.19
CA ALA A 147 15.14 -13.80 17.06
C ALA A 147 15.38 -14.24 15.62
N ALA A 148 14.67 -13.64 14.65
CA ALA A 148 14.90 -13.91 13.23
C ALA A 148 16.33 -13.52 12.82
N ASN A 149 16.80 -12.35 13.23
CA ASN A 149 18.16 -11.89 12.94
C ASN A 149 19.24 -12.78 13.58
N GLU A 150 19.05 -13.24 14.82
CA GLU A 150 19.95 -14.20 15.49
C GLU A 150 20.06 -15.53 14.72
N MET A 151 19.00 -15.91 14.01
CA MET A 151 18.96 -17.10 13.16
C MET A 151 19.42 -16.84 11.70
N ASN A 152 19.98 -15.67 11.40
CA ASN A 152 20.41 -15.21 10.09
C ASN A 152 19.28 -15.11 9.05
N PHE A 153 18.08 -14.81 9.50
CA PHE A 153 16.98 -14.39 8.62
C PHE A 153 16.90 -12.88 8.58
N GLU A 154 16.61 -12.34 7.41
CA GLU A 154 16.21 -10.94 7.27
C GLU A 154 14.76 -10.80 7.76
N SER A 155 14.49 -9.85 8.64
CA SER A 155 13.14 -9.58 9.12
C SER A 155 12.50 -8.46 8.31
N VAL A 156 11.27 -8.71 7.86
CA VAL A 156 10.44 -7.70 7.18
C VAL A 156 9.22 -7.44 8.03
N MET A 157 9.16 -6.27 8.64
CA MET A 157 8.02 -5.84 9.46
C MET A 157 6.98 -5.14 8.59
N ILE A 158 5.73 -5.57 8.67
CA ILE A 158 4.60 -4.88 8.06
C ILE A 158 3.72 -4.34 9.18
N ASN A 159 3.64 -3.02 9.26
CA ASN A 159 2.81 -2.33 10.24
C ASN A 159 2.05 -1.18 9.57
N SER A 160 0.86 -0.86 10.07
CA SER A 160 0.03 0.21 9.52
C SER A 160 0.04 1.49 10.38
N ASN A 161 0.85 1.51 11.42
CA ASN A 161 0.97 2.66 12.33
C ASN A 161 2.35 3.31 12.18
N PRO A 162 2.41 4.59 11.72
CA PRO A 162 3.70 5.30 11.58
C PRO A 162 4.37 5.63 12.92
N GLU A 163 3.65 5.52 14.05
CA GLU A 163 4.17 5.81 15.40
C GLU A 163 4.61 4.54 16.15
N THR A 164 4.78 3.42 15.47
CA THR A 164 5.29 2.20 16.08
C THR A 164 6.79 2.30 16.36
N VAL A 165 7.26 1.51 17.32
CA VAL A 165 8.70 1.39 17.64
C VAL A 165 9.36 0.19 16.95
N SER A 166 8.58 -0.59 16.21
CA SER A 166 9.04 -1.75 15.42
C SER A 166 9.43 -1.37 14.00
#